data_6317f0f540e621f7a96df7b25f934721
#
_entry.id   6317f0f540e621f7a96df7b25f934721
#
_cell.length_a   1.000
_cell.length_b   1.000
_cell.length_c   1.000
_cell.angle_alpha   90.00
_cell.angle_beta   90.00
_cell.angle_gamma   90.00
#
_symmetry.space_group_name_H-M   'P 1'
#
loop_
_entity.id
_entity.type
_entity.pdbx_description
1 polymer ?
#
loop_
_entity_poly.entity_id
_entity_poly.type
_entity_poly.pdbx_seq_one_letter_code
_entity_poly.pdbx_strand_id
1 'polypeptide(L)'
;MEAKAVTNFVMISPRKLRLVADEVRGYLVNDALSILKNITKKGARLLEKAIISAKANYLNLNPNADENKLYIKKLYVDQGPTLKRFRPRARGRAFKRLKRTSKIVVVISE
;
A
#
# COMPACT_ATOMS: atom_id res chain seq x y z
N MET A 1 15.65 -14.74 -4.62
CA MET A 1 15.90 -13.31 -4.60
C MET A 1 14.61 -12.53 -4.36
N GLU A 2 14.70 -11.40 -3.72
CA GLU A 2 13.54 -10.58 -3.35
C GLU A 2 13.78 -9.12 -3.74
N ALA A 3 12.72 -8.41 -4.07
CA ALA A 3 12.76 -6.96 -4.24
C ALA A 3 11.69 -6.32 -3.36
N LYS A 4 12.02 -5.16 -2.83
CA LYS A 4 11.19 -4.46 -1.85
C LYS A 4 10.86 -3.06 -2.35
N ALA A 5 9.64 -2.62 -2.09
CA ALA A 5 9.24 -1.23 -2.26
C ALA A 5 8.57 -0.73 -0.99
N VAL A 6 8.89 0.49 -0.62
CA VAL A 6 8.35 1.14 0.58
C VAL A 6 7.73 2.47 0.17
N THR A 7 6.48 2.68 0.52
CA THR A 7 5.78 3.94 0.29
C THR A 7 5.43 4.56 1.64
N ASN A 8 6.00 5.74 1.91
CA ASN A 8 5.78 6.46 3.15
C ASN A 8 4.70 7.54 2.99
N PHE A 9 4.14 7.99 4.10
CA PHE A 9 3.19 9.11 4.13
C PHE A 9 1.96 8.91 3.26
N VAL A 10 1.43 7.70 3.24
CA VAL A 10 0.16 7.45 2.56
C VAL A 10 -0.97 8.01 3.41
N MET A 11 -1.77 8.91 2.85
CA MET A 11 -2.82 9.65 3.57
C MET A 11 -4.11 8.84 3.72
N ILE A 12 -3.98 7.62 4.20
CA ILE A 12 -5.09 6.73 4.54
C ILE A 12 -4.72 6.00 5.84
N SER A 13 -5.70 5.73 6.69
CA SER A 13 -5.44 4.99 7.93
C SER A 13 -4.98 3.56 7.62
N PRO A 14 -4.08 2.99 8.44
CA PRO A 14 -3.61 1.62 8.24
C PRO A 14 -4.74 0.59 8.20
N ARG A 15 -5.77 0.77 9.01
CA ARG A 15 -6.91 -0.14 9.07
C ARG A 15 -7.61 -0.27 7.72
N LYS A 16 -7.83 0.85 7.02
CA LYS A 16 -8.50 0.85 5.72
C LYS A 16 -7.63 0.19 4.65
N LEU A 17 -6.33 0.46 4.67
CA LEU A 17 -5.40 -0.16 3.73
C LEU A 17 -5.25 -1.65 3.97
N ARG A 18 -5.23 -2.09 5.23
CA ARG A 18 -5.11 -3.51 5.56
C ARG A 18 -6.27 -4.33 5.03
N LEU A 19 -7.48 -3.78 5.02
CA LEU A 19 -8.64 -4.46 4.45
C LEU A 19 -8.44 -4.77 2.97
N VAL A 20 -7.88 -3.84 2.21
CA VAL A 20 -7.61 -4.03 0.79
C VAL A 20 -6.39 -4.94 0.59
N ALA A 21 -5.35 -4.78 1.40
CA ALA A 21 -4.14 -5.60 1.31
C ALA A 21 -4.42 -7.09 1.54
N ASP A 22 -5.35 -7.41 2.43
CA ASP A 22 -5.73 -8.80 2.72
C ASP A 22 -6.32 -9.50 1.50
N GLU A 23 -6.91 -8.75 0.56
CA GLU A 23 -7.51 -9.31 -0.66
C GLU A 23 -6.47 -9.79 -1.68
N VAL A 24 -5.24 -9.31 -1.59
CA VAL A 24 -4.21 -9.59 -2.61
C VAL A 24 -2.94 -10.22 -2.05
N ARG A 25 -2.86 -10.40 -0.74
CA ARG A 25 -1.66 -11.00 -0.13
C ARG A 25 -1.47 -12.44 -0.60
N GLY A 26 -0.26 -12.75 -1.07
CA GLY A 26 0.10 -14.09 -1.52
C GLY A 26 -0.23 -14.42 -2.96
N TYR A 27 -0.93 -13.53 -3.68
CA TYR A 27 -1.25 -13.74 -5.08
C TYR A 27 -0.05 -13.43 -6.00
N LEU A 28 -0.10 -13.95 -7.22
CA LEU A 28 0.81 -13.49 -8.27
C LEU A 28 0.61 -11.99 -8.51
N VAL A 29 1.70 -11.30 -8.84
CA VAL A 29 1.64 -9.84 -9.01
C VAL A 29 0.60 -9.44 -10.05
N ASN A 30 0.56 -10.11 -11.20
CA ASN A 30 -0.39 -9.79 -12.26
C ASN A 30 -1.85 -10.00 -11.81
N ASP A 31 -2.10 -11.08 -11.06
CA ASP A 31 -3.44 -11.37 -10.53
C ASP A 31 -3.84 -10.33 -9.48
N ALA A 32 -2.91 -9.95 -8.61
CA ALA A 32 -3.16 -8.93 -7.60
C ALA A 32 -3.52 -7.59 -8.24
N LEU A 33 -2.80 -7.18 -9.28
CA LEU A 33 -3.10 -5.94 -9.99
C LEU A 33 -4.48 -5.98 -10.64
N SER A 34 -4.88 -7.11 -11.20
CA SER A 34 -6.22 -7.29 -11.78
C SER A 34 -7.30 -7.16 -10.72
N ILE A 35 -7.10 -7.78 -9.55
CA ILE A 35 -8.05 -7.69 -8.44
C ILE A 35 -8.18 -6.23 -7.97
N LEU A 36 -7.06 -5.53 -7.80
CA LEU A 36 -7.07 -4.15 -7.32
C LEU A 36 -7.75 -3.19 -8.29
N LYS A 37 -7.64 -3.43 -9.59
CA LYS A 37 -8.31 -2.59 -10.59
C LYS A 37 -9.84 -2.61 -10.45
N ASN A 38 -10.39 -3.70 -9.96
CA ASN A 38 -11.84 -3.88 -9.80
C ASN A 38 -12.35 -3.39 -8.45
N ILE A 39 -11.46 -3.02 -7.53
CA ILE A 39 -11.82 -2.46 -6.24
C ILE A 39 -11.93 -0.95 -6.35
N THR A 40 -13.06 -0.38 -5.93
CA THR A 40 -13.34 1.05 -6.08
C THR A 40 -12.81 1.92 -4.94
N LYS A 41 -12.12 1.34 -3.98
CA LYS A 41 -11.57 2.08 -2.83
C LYS A 41 -10.29 2.82 -3.20
N LYS A 42 -10.07 3.97 -2.57
CA LYS A 42 -8.84 4.77 -2.75
C LYS A 42 -7.59 3.98 -2.39
N GLY A 43 -7.66 3.16 -1.34
CA GLY A 43 -6.53 2.33 -0.92
C GLY A 43 -6.06 1.37 -1.99
N ALA A 44 -6.97 0.87 -2.83
CA ALA A 44 -6.61 -0.02 -3.93
C ALA A 44 -5.68 0.66 -4.94
N ARG A 45 -5.95 1.93 -5.28
CA ARG A 45 -5.08 2.68 -6.22
C ARG A 45 -3.68 2.87 -5.65
N LEU A 46 -3.59 3.13 -4.35
CA LEU A 46 -2.29 3.30 -3.68
C LEU A 46 -1.51 2.00 -3.60
N LEU A 47 -2.19 0.88 -3.32
CA LEU A 47 -1.57 -0.44 -3.31
C LEU A 47 -1.11 -0.86 -4.70
N GLU A 48 -1.89 -0.57 -5.75
CA GLU A 48 -1.45 -0.83 -7.12
C GLU A 48 -0.11 -0.15 -7.43
N LYS A 49 0.02 1.11 -7.07
CA LYS A 49 1.26 1.87 -7.30
C LYS A 49 2.43 1.26 -6.55
N ALA A 50 2.22 0.85 -5.30
CA ALA A 50 3.26 0.23 -4.50
C ALA A 50 3.71 -1.10 -5.09
N ILE A 51 2.78 -1.92 -5.56
CA ILE A 51 3.08 -3.21 -6.17
C ILE A 51 3.80 -3.03 -7.52
N ILE A 52 3.36 -2.07 -8.34
CA ILE A 52 4.04 -1.76 -9.60
C ILE A 52 5.47 -1.30 -9.35
N SER A 53 5.69 -0.49 -8.32
CA SER A 53 7.03 -0.05 -7.93
C SER A 53 7.93 -1.23 -7.53
N ALA A 54 7.40 -2.16 -6.71
CA ALA A 54 8.15 -3.35 -6.31
C ALA A 54 8.45 -4.26 -7.49
N LYS A 55 7.51 -4.42 -8.41
CA LYS A 55 7.71 -5.19 -9.64
C LYS A 55 8.81 -4.59 -10.49
N ALA A 56 8.80 -3.26 -10.67
CA ALA A 56 9.84 -2.56 -11.41
C ALA A 56 11.21 -2.75 -10.76
N ASN A 57 11.29 -2.67 -9.43
CA ASN A 57 12.53 -2.89 -8.69
C ASN A 57 13.06 -4.32 -8.92
N TYR A 58 12.18 -5.31 -8.91
CA TYR A 58 12.58 -6.70 -9.15
C TYR A 58 13.14 -6.89 -10.55
N LEU A 59 12.46 -6.35 -11.56
CA LEU A 59 12.88 -6.48 -12.96
C LEU A 59 14.17 -5.71 -13.25
N ASN A 60 14.41 -4.60 -12.57
CA ASN A 60 15.69 -3.88 -12.69
C ASN A 60 16.85 -4.70 -12.14
N LEU A 61 16.64 -5.45 -11.07
CA LEU A 61 17.67 -6.33 -10.50
C LEU A 61 17.80 -7.64 -11.27
N ASN A 62 16.74 -8.11 -11.91
CA ASN A 62 16.69 -9.36 -12.65
C ASN A 62 16.01 -9.15 -14.01
N PRO A 63 16.74 -8.59 -15.00
CA PRO A 63 16.10 -8.27 -16.30
C PRO A 63 15.55 -9.49 -17.04
N ASN A 64 16.08 -10.68 -16.75
CA ASN A 64 15.67 -11.92 -17.42
C ASN A 64 14.56 -12.68 -16.67
N ALA A 65 14.03 -12.10 -15.58
CA ALA A 65 12.99 -12.74 -14.80
C ALA A 65 11.66 -12.82 -15.58
N ASP A 66 10.93 -13.89 -15.36
CA ASP A 66 9.59 -14.06 -15.94
C ASP A 66 8.57 -13.31 -15.08
N GLU A 67 7.98 -12.26 -15.63
CA GLU A 67 6.97 -11.44 -14.93
C GLU A 67 5.79 -12.26 -14.45
N ASN A 68 5.43 -13.32 -15.16
CA ASN A 68 4.27 -14.14 -14.83
C ASN A 68 4.48 -15.02 -13.61
N LYS A 69 5.73 -15.18 -13.15
CA LYS A 69 6.07 -15.99 -11.97
C LYS A 69 6.24 -15.15 -10.71
N LEU A 70 6.24 -13.84 -10.82
CA LEU A 70 6.41 -12.96 -9.67
C LEU A 70 5.17 -13.04 -8.78
N TYR A 71 5.38 -13.18 -7.46
CA TYR A 71 4.30 -13.19 -6.49
C TYR A 71 4.60 -12.24 -5.33
N ILE A 72 3.55 -11.84 -4.63
CA ILE A 72 3.67 -10.99 -3.46
C ILE A 72 4.03 -11.86 -2.27
N LYS A 73 5.30 -11.84 -1.89
CA LYS A 73 5.78 -12.63 -0.76
C LYS A 73 5.36 -12.03 0.57
N LYS A 74 5.47 -10.72 0.70
CA LYS A 74 5.05 -9.97 1.88
C LYS A 74 4.35 -8.69 1.44
N LEU A 75 3.25 -8.40 2.08
CA LEU A 75 2.53 -7.14 1.91
C LEU A 75 1.98 -6.76 3.26
N TYR A 76 2.49 -5.68 3.82
CA TYR A 76 2.00 -5.20 5.10
C TYR A 76 1.93 -3.68 5.12
N VAL A 77 1.08 -3.19 6.00
CA VAL A 77 0.81 -1.77 6.19
C VAL A 77 1.12 -1.43 7.63
N ASP A 78 2.11 -0.57 7.82
CA ASP A 78 2.49 -0.07 9.14
C ASP A 78 1.88 1.30 9.38
N GLN A 79 1.71 1.65 10.64
CA GLN A 79 1.27 2.98 11.02
C GLN A 79 2.40 3.98 10.78
N GLY A 80 2.09 5.06 10.05
CA GLY A 80 2.99 6.18 9.87
C GLY A 80 2.74 7.26 10.94
N PRO A 81 3.40 8.42 10.81
CA PRO A 81 3.17 9.53 11.72
C PRO A 81 1.71 9.97 11.71
N THR A 82 1.16 10.23 12.90
CA THR A 82 -0.19 10.76 13.04
C THR A 82 -0.13 12.28 13.10
N LEU A 83 -0.85 12.93 12.18
CA LEU A 83 -0.95 14.37 12.13
C LEU A 83 -2.13 14.83 12.96
N LYS A 84 -1.88 15.77 13.87
CA LYS A 84 -2.93 16.34 14.70
C LYS A 84 -3.49 17.59 14.03
N ARG A 85 -4.81 17.66 13.93
CA ARG A 85 -5.51 18.83 13.39
C ARG A 85 -6.60 19.25 14.35
N PHE A 86 -6.89 20.54 14.38
CA PHE A 86 -7.96 21.08 15.20
C PHE A 86 -9.05 21.62 14.30
N ARG A 87 -10.29 21.32 14.64
CA ARG A 87 -11.45 21.85 13.93
C ARG A 87 -12.23 22.74 14.88
N PRO A 88 -12.40 24.04 14.56
CA PRO A 88 -13.22 24.91 15.38
C PRO A 88 -14.68 24.45 15.38
N ARG A 89 -15.31 24.56 16.54
CA ARG A 89 -16.71 24.23 16.74
C ARG A 89 -17.46 25.45 17.29
N ALA A 90 -18.78 25.37 17.35
CA ALA A 90 -19.62 26.43 17.92
C ALA A 90 -19.10 26.81 19.30
N ARG A 91 -19.26 28.11 19.70
CA ARG A 91 -18.80 28.68 20.95
C ARG A 91 -17.29 28.72 21.15
N GLY A 92 -16.54 28.76 20.04
CA GLY A 92 -15.10 28.90 20.10
C GLY A 92 -14.32 27.67 20.57
N ARG A 93 -14.98 26.53 20.71
CA ARG A 93 -14.28 25.28 21.08
C ARG A 93 -13.58 24.69 19.87
N ALA A 94 -12.37 24.19 20.09
CA ALA A 94 -11.62 23.45 19.10
C ALA A 94 -11.61 21.97 19.47
N PHE A 95 -11.89 21.09 18.50
CA PHE A 95 -11.82 19.64 18.69
C PHE A 95 -10.63 19.09 17.93
N LYS A 96 -9.88 18.22 18.60
CA LYS A 96 -8.71 17.54 18.04
C LYS A 96 -9.18 16.51 17.04
N ARG A 97 -8.56 16.53 15.84
CA ARG A 97 -8.73 15.49 14.83
C ARG A 97 -7.38 14.88 14.53
N LEU A 98 -7.38 13.56 14.38
CA LEU A 98 -6.17 12.81 14.04
C LEU A 98 -6.24 12.42 12.57
N LYS A 99 -5.26 12.87 11.79
CA LYS A 99 -5.04 12.35 10.44
C LYS A 99 -3.97 11.29 10.53
N ARG A 100 -4.38 10.04 10.38
CA ARG A 100 -3.45 8.91 10.42
C ARG A 100 -2.87 8.70 9.04
N THR A 101 -1.58 8.39 9.01
CA THR A 101 -0.88 8.03 7.78
C THR A 101 -0.42 6.60 7.86
N SER A 102 -0.05 6.05 6.73
CA SER A 102 0.38 4.66 6.62
C SER A 102 1.69 4.55 5.85
N LYS A 103 2.36 3.44 6.08
CA LYS A 103 3.55 3.03 5.34
C LYS A 103 3.23 1.67 4.72
N ILE A 104 3.36 1.57 3.40
CA ILE A 104 3.13 0.33 2.67
C ILE A 104 4.47 -0.32 2.36
N VAL A 105 4.60 -1.59 2.69
CA VAL A 105 5.80 -2.38 2.37
C VAL A 105 5.38 -3.58 1.54
N VAL A 106 6.00 -3.72 0.36
CA VAL A 106 5.74 -4.81 -0.57
C VAL A 106 7.05 -5.52 -0.85
N VAL A 107 7.06 -6.85 -0.71
CA VAL A 107 8.21 -7.69 -1.07
C VAL A 107 7.74 -8.67 -2.12
N ILE A 108 8.43 -8.68 -3.26
CA ILE A 108 8.13 -9.54 -4.40
C ILE A 108 9.26 -10.54 -4.59
N SER A 109 8.92 -11.77 -4.93
CA SER A 109 9.85 -12.85 -5.19
C SER A 109 9.33 -13.71 -6.36
N GLU A 110 10.18 -14.56 -6.88
CA GLU A 110 9.78 -15.62 -7.81
C GLU A 110 9.35 -16.89 -7.08
#